data_a74dd9d0512b53483725206f2a34f5dd
#
_entry.id   a74dd9d0512b53483725206f2a34f5dd
#
_cell.length_a   1.000
_cell.length_b   1.000
_cell.length_c   1.000
_cell.angle_alpha   90.00
_cell.angle_beta   90.00
_cell.angle_gamma   90.00
#
_symmetry.space_group_name_H-M   'P 1'
#
loop_
_entity.id
_entity.type
_entity.pdbx_description
1 polymer ?
#
loop_
_entity_poly.entity_id
_entity_poly.type
_entity_poly.pdbx_seq_one_letter_code
_entity_poly.pdbx_strand_id
1 'polypeptide(L)'
;MRHDYVSVGFYTFDCLGWPFEAVPAGGGTNLISGITLAVSGAAGTAAIVAAKLGLKTLAVGGYGRDMMGDWSVNRLQSFGIDTSCLQRFDNVPTSSSIVLTRADGSRPALHVKGATGHFVVAADSFDTVTDTRVFHLGGVGLMDAMDGVQNAALMRHAKTRGCLTTVDVFAGSAEDLPDVAAVLPWTDYFIPSVEEARALTGLHDLDEMAAVFIKMGAFACIFTLGADGAYYRDRAGLCFTIPAYAIDVVCTCGCGDVFNAGFAAGLLAGMSKYDSVRLAQAASALNATGLGSQAGIISMEATLHFMKSCSVKAA
;
A
#
# COMPACT_ATOMS: atom_id res chain seq x y z
N MET A 1 -14.70 -13.77 -12.70
CA MET A 1 -14.36 -12.57 -11.92
C MET A 1 -14.08 -11.44 -12.86
N ARG A 2 -14.62 -10.26 -12.56
CA ARG A 2 -14.55 -9.08 -13.42
C ARG A 2 -13.18 -8.39 -13.37
N HIS A 3 -12.53 -8.43 -12.19
CA HIS A 3 -11.22 -7.83 -11.96
C HIS A 3 -10.21 -8.85 -11.44
N ASP A 4 -8.93 -8.60 -11.64
CA ASP A 4 -7.85 -9.37 -11.03
C ASP A 4 -7.53 -8.84 -9.63
N TYR A 5 -7.60 -7.52 -9.46
CA TYR A 5 -7.21 -6.81 -8.24
C TYR A 5 -8.21 -5.70 -7.93
N VAL A 6 -8.76 -5.69 -6.73
CA VAL A 6 -9.54 -4.58 -6.20
C VAL A 6 -8.77 -3.96 -5.05
N SER A 7 -8.55 -2.65 -5.12
CA SER A 7 -7.86 -1.88 -4.11
C SER A 7 -8.84 -0.97 -3.38
N VAL A 8 -9.16 -1.32 -2.14
CA VAL A 8 -10.07 -0.57 -1.29
C VAL A 8 -9.27 0.21 -0.25
N GLY A 9 -9.57 1.49 -0.09
CA GLY A 9 -8.99 2.24 1.02
C GLY A 9 -8.55 3.64 0.71
N PHE A 10 -7.39 3.99 1.19
CA PHE A 10 -6.81 5.31 1.25
C PHE A 10 -6.18 5.72 -0.09
N TYR A 11 -6.76 6.76 -0.71
CA TYR A 11 -6.27 7.43 -1.91
C TYR A 11 -5.90 8.85 -1.57
N THR A 12 -4.70 9.31 -1.92
CA THR A 12 -4.25 10.68 -1.68
C THR A 12 -3.59 11.30 -2.89
N PHE A 13 -3.76 12.61 -3.04
CA PHE A 13 -2.98 13.44 -3.95
C PHE A 13 -1.72 13.90 -3.24
N ASP A 14 -0.56 13.49 -3.71
CA ASP A 14 0.72 13.89 -3.14
C ASP A 14 1.46 14.89 -4.04
N CYS A 15 1.95 15.98 -3.43
CA CYS A 15 2.91 16.91 -3.99
C CYS A 15 4.27 16.66 -3.33
N LEU A 16 5.22 16.09 -4.08
CA LEU A 16 6.52 15.70 -3.56
C LEU A 16 7.60 16.66 -4.05
N GLY A 17 8.32 17.29 -3.11
CA GLY A 17 9.49 18.15 -3.40
C GLY A 17 10.80 17.43 -3.06
N TRP A 18 11.86 17.58 -3.93
CA TRP A 18 13.17 16.96 -3.72
C TRP A 18 14.32 17.79 -4.32
N PRO A 19 15.51 17.81 -3.70
CA PRO A 19 15.76 17.46 -2.29
C PRO A 19 15.30 18.59 -1.36
N PHE A 20 14.78 18.20 -0.21
CA PHE A 20 14.35 19.15 0.84
C PHE A 20 15.32 19.08 2.02
N GLU A 21 15.82 20.22 2.45
CA GLU A 21 16.72 20.31 3.61
C GLU A 21 16.00 20.89 4.82
N ALA A 22 15.44 22.09 4.69
CA ALA A 22 14.74 22.78 5.76
C ALA A 22 13.71 23.77 5.20
N VAL A 23 12.68 24.08 5.99
CA VAL A 23 11.75 25.16 5.69
C VAL A 23 12.50 26.47 5.89
N PRO A 24 12.55 27.37 4.88
CA PRO A 24 13.20 28.68 5.04
C PRO A 24 12.45 29.54 6.07
N ALA A 25 13.19 30.38 6.81
CA ALA A 25 12.61 31.29 7.78
C ALA A 25 11.78 32.39 7.11
N GLY A 26 10.66 32.77 7.73
CA GLY A 26 9.82 33.87 7.27
C GLY A 26 9.28 33.66 5.85
N GLY A 27 9.46 34.67 4.99
CA GLY A 27 9.07 34.64 3.58
C GLY A 27 10.17 34.15 2.62
N GLY A 28 11.21 33.48 3.13
CA GLY A 28 12.32 32.98 2.31
C GLY A 28 11.92 31.89 1.34
N THR A 29 12.75 31.67 0.30
CA THR A 29 12.55 30.65 -0.73
C THR A 29 13.80 29.80 -0.85
N ASN A 30 13.63 28.46 -0.79
CA ASN A 30 14.69 27.52 -1.14
C ASN A 30 14.43 26.97 -2.56
N LEU A 31 15.49 26.91 -3.37
CA LEU A 31 15.42 26.26 -4.67
C LEU A 31 15.67 24.75 -4.49
N ILE A 32 14.80 23.94 -5.07
CA ILE A 32 14.90 22.49 -5.10
C ILE A 32 15.00 21.98 -6.54
N SER A 33 15.41 20.72 -6.73
CA SER A 33 15.64 20.17 -8.07
C SER A 33 14.36 19.79 -8.80
N GLY A 34 13.27 19.45 -8.08
CA GLY A 34 12.04 19.05 -8.72
C GLY A 34 10.85 18.97 -7.78
N ILE A 35 9.67 19.06 -8.41
CA ILE A 35 8.36 18.77 -7.80
C ILE A 35 7.65 17.75 -8.66
N THR A 36 7.11 16.72 -8.05
CA THR A 36 6.33 15.66 -8.71
C THR A 36 4.95 15.54 -8.06
N LEU A 37 3.93 15.33 -8.88
CA LEU A 37 2.58 15.00 -8.42
C LEU A 37 2.32 13.50 -8.59
N ALA A 38 1.73 12.88 -7.58
CA ALA A 38 1.39 11.46 -7.60
C ALA A 38 0.01 11.21 -7.01
N VAL A 39 -0.67 10.17 -7.49
CA VAL A 39 -1.72 9.52 -6.72
C VAL A 39 -1.02 8.51 -5.82
N SER A 40 -1.19 8.65 -4.53
CA SER A 40 -0.56 7.84 -3.49
C SER A 40 -1.60 7.31 -2.51
N GLY A 41 -1.16 7.00 -1.30
CA GLY A 41 -1.95 6.29 -0.30
C GLY A 41 -1.92 4.78 -0.53
N ALA A 42 -2.13 4.01 0.53
CA ALA A 42 -1.94 2.57 0.51
C ALA A 42 -2.74 1.88 -0.61
N ALA A 43 -4.02 2.25 -0.79
CA ALA A 43 -4.83 1.72 -1.88
C ALA A 43 -4.49 2.35 -3.24
N GLY A 44 -4.19 3.65 -3.28
CA GLY A 44 -3.92 4.38 -4.53
C GLY A 44 -2.63 3.92 -5.20
N THR A 45 -1.54 3.84 -4.44
CA THR A 45 -0.26 3.31 -4.90
C THR A 45 -0.39 1.86 -5.36
N ALA A 46 -1.00 1.01 -4.52
CA ALA A 46 -1.18 -0.40 -4.84
C ALA A 46 -2.01 -0.60 -6.13
N ALA A 47 -3.08 0.19 -6.35
CA ALA A 47 -3.89 0.12 -7.55
C ALA A 47 -3.08 0.44 -8.83
N ILE A 48 -2.29 1.52 -8.80
CA ILE A 48 -1.46 1.91 -9.96
C ILE A 48 -0.39 0.85 -10.25
N VAL A 49 0.26 0.34 -9.21
CA VAL A 49 1.30 -0.69 -9.36
C VAL A 49 0.70 -1.98 -9.89
N ALA A 50 -0.44 -2.42 -9.36
CA ALA A 50 -1.15 -3.60 -9.87
C ALA A 50 -1.47 -3.46 -11.38
N ALA A 51 -1.97 -2.28 -11.80
CA ALA A 51 -2.24 -1.99 -13.20
C ALA A 51 -0.97 -2.00 -14.07
N LYS A 52 0.14 -1.38 -13.60
CA LYS A 52 1.44 -1.42 -14.28
C LYS A 52 2.02 -2.83 -14.39
N LEU A 53 1.73 -3.70 -13.43
CA LEU A 53 2.09 -5.11 -13.46
C LEU A 53 1.12 -5.97 -14.31
N GLY A 54 0.15 -5.34 -15.00
CA GLY A 54 -0.73 -5.98 -15.97
C GLY A 54 -2.03 -6.53 -15.38
N LEU A 55 -2.39 -6.20 -14.14
CA LEU A 55 -3.62 -6.65 -13.52
C LEU A 55 -4.79 -5.73 -13.87
N LYS A 56 -5.96 -6.31 -14.18
CA LYS A 56 -7.21 -5.58 -14.34
C LYS A 56 -7.71 -5.10 -12.99
N THR A 57 -7.59 -3.78 -12.75
CA THR A 57 -7.72 -3.19 -11.42
C THR A 57 -8.98 -2.33 -11.28
N LEU A 58 -9.68 -2.43 -10.14
CA LEU A 58 -10.75 -1.55 -9.69
C LEU A 58 -10.28 -0.74 -8.46
N ALA A 59 -10.50 0.56 -8.50
CA ALA A 59 -10.25 1.47 -7.38
C ALA A 59 -11.54 1.71 -6.57
N VAL A 60 -11.44 1.60 -5.23
CA VAL A 60 -12.56 1.81 -4.29
C VAL A 60 -12.07 2.70 -3.14
N GLY A 61 -12.66 3.87 -2.99
CA GLY A 61 -12.26 4.86 -1.97
C GLY A 61 -13.01 6.17 -2.15
N GLY A 62 -12.48 7.27 -1.61
CA GLY A 62 -13.11 8.57 -1.66
C GLY A 62 -12.21 9.68 -2.23
N TYR A 63 -12.82 10.67 -2.89
CA TYR A 63 -12.17 11.91 -3.33
C TYR A 63 -13.11 13.11 -3.23
N GLY A 64 -12.54 14.31 -3.09
CA GLY A 64 -13.30 15.56 -3.03
C GLY A 64 -13.66 16.12 -4.41
N ARG A 65 -14.69 16.97 -4.47
CA ARG A 65 -15.02 17.75 -5.66
C ARG A 65 -14.07 18.96 -5.78
N ASP A 66 -12.82 18.70 -6.08
CA ASP A 66 -11.77 19.70 -6.25
C ASP A 66 -10.78 19.28 -7.36
N MET A 67 -9.85 20.20 -7.72
CA MET A 67 -8.87 19.92 -8.78
C MET A 67 -7.96 18.75 -8.46
N MET A 68 -7.63 18.51 -7.18
CA MET A 68 -6.77 17.39 -6.78
C MET A 68 -7.50 16.06 -6.99
N GLY A 69 -8.80 15.99 -6.67
CA GLY A 69 -9.64 14.82 -6.89
C GLY A 69 -9.82 14.52 -8.38
N ASP A 70 -10.18 15.53 -9.17
CA ASP A 70 -10.37 15.37 -10.62
C ASP A 70 -9.04 14.92 -11.30
N TRP A 71 -7.91 15.51 -10.91
CA TRP A 71 -6.59 15.09 -11.40
C TRP A 71 -6.28 13.64 -11.01
N SER A 72 -6.56 13.26 -9.76
CA SER A 72 -6.28 11.90 -9.25
C SER A 72 -7.09 10.84 -9.99
N VAL A 73 -8.38 11.08 -10.21
CA VAL A 73 -9.25 10.17 -10.97
C VAL A 73 -8.77 10.04 -12.42
N ASN A 74 -8.47 11.16 -13.10
CA ASN A 74 -7.92 11.14 -14.46
C ASN A 74 -6.59 10.37 -14.52
N ARG A 75 -5.75 10.53 -13.50
CA ARG A 75 -4.46 9.83 -13.42
C ARG A 75 -4.65 8.32 -13.26
N LEU A 76 -5.56 7.86 -12.41
CA LEU A 76 -5.92 6.44 -12.27
C LEU A 76 -6.44 5.87 -13.60
N GLN A 77 -7.35 6.58 -14.25
CA GLN A 77 -7.91 6.18 -15.54
C GLN A 77 -6.84 6.09 -16.64
N SER A 78 -5.81 6.94 -16.60
CA SER A 78 -4.69 6.89 -17.56
C SER A 78 -3.86 5.60 -17.47
N PHE A 79 -3.96 4.85 -16.37
CA PHE A 79 -3.40 3.52 -16.20
C PHE A 79 -4.39 2.38 -16.51
N GLY A 80 -5.58 2.71 -17.02
CA GLY A 80 -6.63 1.72 -17.33
C GLY A 80 -7.36 1.18 -16.09
N ILE A 81 -7.26 1.86 -14.95
CA ILE A 81 -7.92 1.46 -13.70
C ILE A 81 -9.40 1.86 -13.79
N ASP A 82 -10.29 0.92 -13.44
CA ASP A 82 -11.72 1.18 -13.28
C ASP A 82 -11.93 2.04 -12.01
N THR A 83 -12.47 3.23 -12.18
CA THR A 83 -12.72 4.21 -11.10
C THR A 83 -14.20 4.34 -10.76
N SER A 84 -15.06 3.45 -11.27
CA SER A 84 -16.51 3.52 -11.11
C SER A 84 -17.00 3.38 -9.66
N CYS A 85 -16.16 2.87 -8.76
CA CYS A 85 -16.45 2.72 -7.34
C CYS A 85 -15.75 3.76 -6.44
N LEU A 86 -15.14 4.80 -7.02
CA LEU A 86 -14.66 5.94 -6.25
C LEU A 86 -15.81 6.88 -5.89
N GLN A 87 -15.96 7.21 -4.62
CA GLN A 87 -17.01 8.10 -4.12
C GLN A 87 -16.55 9.55 -4.16
N ARG A 88 -17.37 10.42 -4.76
CA ARG A 88 -17.12 11.86 -4.84
C ARG A 88 -17.87 12.61 -3.75
N PHE A 89 -17.17 13.44 -3.00
CA PHE A 89 -17.73 14.27 -1.93
C PHE A 89 -17.73 15.75 -2.29
N ASP A 90 -18.89 16.42 -2.14
CA ASP A 90 -19.02 17.85 -2.49
C ASP A 90 -18.45 18.80 -1.42
N ASN A 91 -18.47 18.38 -0.14
CA ASN A 91 -18.14 19.23 1.01
C ASN A 91 -16.92 18.73 1.80
N VAL A 92 -16.17 17.80 1.25
CA VAL A 92 -14.96 17.24 1.87
C VAL A 92 -13.83 17.34 0.85
N PRO A 93 -12.65 17.88 1.21
CA PRO A 93 -11.53 17.99 0.27
C PRO A 93 -10.95 16.60 -0.05
N THR A 94 -10.30 16.50 -1.18
CA THR A 94 -9.48 15.33 -1.52
C THR A 94 -8.39 15.15 -0.47
N SER A 95 -8.17 13.90 -0.04
CA SER A 95 -7.01 13.57 0.79
C SER A 95 -5.73 13.98 0.07
N SER A 96 -4.86 14.72 0.74
CA SER A 96 -3.67 15.28 0.08
C SER A 96 -2.48 15.41 1.02
N SER A 97 -1.27 15.30 0.47
CA SER A 97 -0.03 15.48 1.22
C SER A 97 0.94 16.43 0.51
N ILE A 98 1.69 17.15 1.30
CA ILE A 98 2.95 17.77 0.90
C ILE A 98 4.05 16.87 1.45
N VAL A 99 4.81 16.22 0.58
CA VAL A 99 5.87 15.29 0.95
C VAL A 99 7.23 15.93 0.70
N LEU A 100 8.04 16.01 1.75
CA LEU A 100 9.31 16.72 1.77
C LEU A 100 10.44 15.69 1.74
N THR A 101 10.82 15.23 0.55
CA THR A 101 11.82 14.17 0.40
C THR A 101 13.23 14.71 0.58
N ARG A 102 13.98 14.15 1.54
CA ARG A 102 15.37 14.51 1.81
C ARG A 102 16.35 13.69 0.97
N ALA A 103 17.60 14.15 0.91
CA ALA A 103 18.66 13.48 0.19
C ALA A 103 18.99 12.06 0.72
N ASP A 104 18.69 11.78 1.99
CA ASP A 104 18.83 10.46 2.61
C ASP A 104 17.63 9.51 2.34
N GLY A 105 16.65 9.96 1.55
CA GLY A 105 15.43 9.21 1.23
C GLY A 105 14.34 9.31 2.30
N SER A 106 14.57 9.97 3.44
CA SER A 106 13.53 10.23 4.43
C SER A 106 12.50 11.23 3.88
N ARG A 107 11.23 11.11 4.30
CA ARG A 107 10.10 11.78 3.64
C ARG A 107 9.04 12.30 4.62
N PRO A 108 9.36 13.24 5.50
CA PRO A 108 8.33 13.84 6.34
C PRO A 108 7.21 14.43 5.47
N ALA A 109 5.97 14.30 5.92
CA ALA A 109 4.80 14.75 5.19
C ALA A 109 3.86 15.58 6.08
N LEU A 110 3.18 16.54 5.45
CA LEU A 110 2.01 17.21 5.99
C LEU A 110 0.80 16.64 5.26
N HIS A 111 -0.18 16.13 5.99
CA HIS A 111 -1.31 15.38 5.43
C HIS A 111 -2.66 15.94 5.84
N VAL A 112 -3.58 15.99 4.86
CA VAL A 112 -5.01 16.26 5.07
C VAL A 112 -5.77 14.96 4.80
N LYS A 113 -6.40 14.38 5.83
CA LYS A 113 -7.15 13.12 5.73
C LYS A 113 -8.29 13.19 4.69
N GLY A 114 -9.04 14.31 4.69
CA GLY A 114 -10.07 14.60 3.68
C GLY A 114 -11.04 13.43 3.46
N ALA A 115 -11.30 13.12 2.19
CA ALA A 115 -12.29 12.12 1.77
C ALA A 115 -12.00 10.69 2.28
N THR A 116 -10.75 10.37 2.66
CA THR A 116 -10.40 9.06 3.20
C THR A 116 -11.17 8.71 4.48
N GLY A 117 -11.43 9.68 5.35
CA GLY A 117 -12.19 9.45 6.58
C GLY A 117 -13.70 9.31 6.39
N HIS A 118 -14.22 9.54 5.18
CA HIS A 118 -15.67 9.68 4.94
C HIS A 118 -16.28 8.63 4.01
N PHE A 119 -15.48 7.95 3.16
CA PHE A 119 -16.06 6.98 2.24
C PHE A 119 -16.55 5.73 2.99
N VAL A 120 -17.61 5.13 2.48
CA VAL A 120 -18.18 3.89 3.01
C VAL A 120 -18.58 3.00 1.84
N VAL A 121 -18.11 1.75 1.84
CA VAL A 121 -18.62 0.74 0.92
C VAL A 121 -19.94 0.22 1.48
N ALA A 122 -21.06 0.58 0.84
CA ALA A 122 -22.40 0.14 1.26
C ALA A 122 -22.57 -1.37 1.03
N ALA A 123 -23.37 -2.03 1.85
CA ALA A 123 -23.53 -3.49 1.80
C ALA A 123 -24.10 -4.01 0.47
N ASP A 124 -24.92 -3.22 -0.23
CA ASP A 124 -25.46 -3.52 -1.57
C ASP A 124 -24.37 -3.49 -2.68
N SER A 125 -23.24 -2.85 -2.41
CA SER A 125 -22.10 -2.76 -3.30
C SER A 125 -21.07 -3.88 -3.06
N PHE A 126 -21.21 -4.67 -2.00
CA PHE A 126 -20.23 -5.70 -1.64
C PHE A 126 -19.97 -6.71 -2.76
N ASP A 127 -21.03 -7.19 -3.42
CA ASP A 127 -20.89 -8.12 -4.55
C ASP A 127 -20.08 -7.54 -5.71
N THR A 128 -20.25 -6.26 -5.99
CA THR A 128 -19.54 -5.55 -7.06
C THR A 128 -18.04 -5.42 -6.73
N VAL A 129 -17.71 -4.96 -5.53
CA VAL A 129 -16.32 -4.69 -5.13
C VAL A 129 -15.56 -5.97 -4.78
N THR A 130 -16.25 -7.08 -4.52
CA THR A 130 -15.61 -8.38 -4.25
C THR A 130 -15.62 -9.34 -5.45
N ASP A 131 -16.05 -8.90 -6.64
CA ASP A 131 -15.94 -9.71 -7.87
C ASP A 131 -14.52 -9.64 -8.45
N THR A 132 -13.56 -10.12 -7.66
CA THR A 132 -12.12 -10.05 -7.93
C THR A 132 -11.40 -11.30 -7.48
N ARG A 133 -10.18 -11.52 -8.02
CA ARG A 133 -9.28 -12.60 -7.57
C ARG A 133 -8.53 -12.21 -6.29
N VAL A 134 -8.05 -10.96 -6.21
CA VAL A 134 -7.40 -10.39 -5.01
C VAL A 134 -8.19 -9.18 -4.54
N PHE A 135 -8.54 -9.19 -3.27
CA PHE A 135 -9.15 -8.07 -2.55
C PHE A 135 -8.11 -7.48 -1.59
N HIS A 136 -7.64 -6.28 -1.89
CA HIS A 136 -6.68 -5.54 -1.08
C HIS A 136 -7.38 -4.45 -0.27
N LEU A 137 -7.17 -4.44 1.04
CA LEU A 137 -7.60 -3.38 1.95
C LEU A 137 -6.36 -2.61 2.40
N GLY A 138 -6.21 -1.37 1.93
CA GLY A 138 -5.02 -0.56 2.14
C GLY A 138 -5.28 0.66 3.02
N GLY A 139 -4.56 0.74 4.16
CA GLY A 139 -4.58 1.86 5.07
C GLY A 139 -5.58 1.75 6.22
N VAL A 140 -5.78 0.54 6.77
CA VAL A 140 -6.54 0.33 8.01
C VAL A 140 -5.94 1.17 9.15
N GLY A 141 -6.79 1.89 9.90
CA GLY A 141 -6.40 2.86 10.92
C GLY A 141 -6.49 4.32 10.45
N LEU A 142 -6.75 4.58 9.15
CA LEU A 142 -6.93 5.93 8.62
C LEU A 142 -8.34 6.21 8.07
N MET A 143 -9.17 5.19 7.94
CA MET A 143 -10.48 5.23 7.26
C MET A 143 -11.63 5.30 8.26
N ASP A 144 -11.77 6.40 9.02
CA ASP A 144 -12.66 6.54 10.19
C ASP A 144 -14.06 5.91 10.01
N ALA A 145 -14.70 6.09 8.84
CA ALA A 145 -16.04 5.55 8.58
C ALA A 145 -16.05 4.06 8.21
N MET A 146 -14.89 3.50 7.83
CA MET A 146 -14.74 2.09 7.41
C MET A 146 -14.05 1.24 8.47
N ASP A 147 -13.16 1.81 9.29
CA ASP A 147 -12.36 1.05 10.25
C ASP A 147 -13.22 0.30 11.26
N GLY A 148 -12.71 -0.82 11.75
CA GLY A 148 -13.42 -1.72 12.65
C GLY A 148 -14.50 -2.57 11.95
N VAL A 149 -15.75 -2.40 12.34
CA VAL A 149 -16.86 -3.29 11.96
C VAL A 149 -17.17 -3.27 10.45
N GLN A 150 -17.06 -2.11 9.80
CA GLN A 150 -17.38 -1.98 8.37
C GLN A 150 -16.34 -2.70 7.51
N ASN A 151 -15.05 -2.47 7.76
CA ASN A 151 -13.97 -3.19 7.09
C ASN A 151 -14.04 -4.70 7.38
N ALA A 152 -14.35 -5.11 8.62
CA ALA A 152 -14.52 -6.52 8.97
C ALA A 152 -15.67 -7.19 8.20
N ALA A 153 -16.79 -6.50 8.03
CA ALA A 153 -17.93 -7.02 7.27
C ALA A 153 -17.59 -7.18 5.78
N LEU A 154 -16.92 -6.20 5.19
CA LEU A 154 -16.49 -6.21 3.80
C LEU A 154 -15.42 -7.31 3.55
N MET A 155 -14.41 -7.41 4.42
CA MET A 155 -13.38 -8.44 4.35
C MET A 155 -13.95 -9.86 4.48
N ARG A 156 -14.90 -10.05 5.42
CA ARG A 156 -15.64 -11.31 5.55
C ARG A 156 -16.36 -11.66 4.26
N HIS A 157 -17.04 -10.69 3.64
CA HIS A 157 -17.76 -10.91 2.39
C HIS A 157 -16.79 -11.30 1.27
N ALA A 158 -15.66 -10.56 1.11
CA ALA A 158 -14.62 -10.90 0.14
C ALA A 158 -14.10 -12.34 0.34
N LYS A 159 -13.87 -12.74 1.58
CA LYS A 159 -13.41 -14.09 1.92
C LYS A 159 -14.44 -15.16 1.56
N THR A 160 -15.73 -14.93 1.84
CA THR A 160 -16.82 -15.87 1.49
C THR A 160 -17.03 -15.99 -0.02
N ARG A 161 -16.67 -14.98 -0.80
CA ARG A 161 -16.65 -14.98 -2.27
C ARG A 161 -15.43 -15.71 -2.87
N GLY A 162 -14.50 -16.15 -2.03
CA GLY A 162 -13.30 -16.84 -2.46
C GLY A 162 -12.17 -15.91 -2.93
N CYS A 163 -12.23 -14.63 -2.61
CA CYS A 163 -11.12 -13.72 -2.87
C CYS A 163 -9.92 -14.10 -2.01
N LEU A 164 -8.72 -13.96 -2.59
CA LEU A 164 -7.50 -13.86 -1.81
C LEU A 164 -7.45 -12.47 -1.19
N THR A 165 -7.24 -12.37 0.12
CA THR A 165 -7.33 -11.11 0.85
C THR A 165 -5.96 -10.64 1.34
N THR A 166 -5.62 -9.38 1.09
CA THR A 166 -4.40 -8.74 1.57
C THR A 166 -4.76 -7.48 2.36
N VAL A 167 -4.04 -7.22 3.43
CA VAL A 167 -4.26 -6.04 4.29
C VAL A 167 -2.95 -5.31 4.52
N ASP A 168 -2.99 -4.01 4.32
CA ASP A 168 -1.98 -3.04 4.72
C ASP A 168 -2.59 -2.05 5.72
N VAL A 169 -1.76 -1.46 6.57
CA VAL A 169 -2.21 -0.61 7.66
C VAL A 169 -1.54 0.77 7.60
N PHE A 170 -2.12 1.70 8.30
CA PHE A 170 -1.52 2.98 8.65
C PHE A 170 -1.63 3.12 10.18
N ALA A 171 -0.73 2.44 10.88
CA ALA A 171 -0.78 2.31 12.33
C ALA A 171 0.43 2.98 12.99
N GLY A 172 0.16 3.89 13.91
CA GLY A 172 1.20 4.62 14.65
C GLY A 172 1.37 4.17 16.10
N SER A 173 0.39 3.43 16.65
CA SER A 173 0.38 3.04 18.06
C SER A 173 -0.46 1.77 18.31
N ALA A 174 -0.40 1.28 19.55
CA ALA A 174 -1.25 0.17 20.02
C ALA A 174 -2.76 0.53 20.05
N GLU A 175 -3.10 1.81 19.99
CA GLU A 175 -4.52 2.26 19.94
C GLU A 175 -5.20 1.87 18.63
N ASP A 176 -4.42 1.64 17.55
CA ASP A 176 -4.92 1.22 16.25
C ASP A 176 -5.18 -0.31 16.17
N LEU A 177 -4.72 -1.07 17.18
CA LEU A 177 -4.82 -2.53 17.18
C LEU A 177 -6.25 -3.09 17.11
N PRO A 178 -7.30 -2.48 17.73
CA PRO A 178 -8.67 -2.96 17.61
C PRO A 178 -9.19 -2.99 16.17
N ASP A 179 -8.88 -1.97 15.36
CA ASP A 179 -9.32 -1.89 13.96
C ASP A 179 -8.61 -2.93 13.10
N VAL A 180 -7.30 -3.13 13.34
CA VAL A 180 -6.52 -4.19 12.70
C VAL A 180 -7.05 -5.57 13.10
N ALA A 181 -7.27 -5.83 14.39
CA ALA A 181 -7.77 -7.11 14.91
C ALA A 181 -9.14 -7.48 14.32
N ALA A 182 -9.99 -6.50 14.00
CA ALA A 182 -11.31 -6.73 13.42
C ALA A 182 -11.25 -7.37 12.02
N VAL A 183 -10.22 -7.09 11.22
CA VAL A 183 -10.05 -7.59 9.85
C VAL A 183 -9.20 -8.85 9.73
N LEU A 184 -8.29 -9.10 10.70
CA LEU A 184 -7.34 -10.22 10.64
C LEU A 184 -7.98 -11.62 10.49
N PRO A 185 -9.16 -11.94 11.08
CA PRO A 185 -9.82 -13.24 10.87
C PRO A 185 -10.19 -13.55 9.42
N TRP A 186 -10.24 -12.51 8.58
CA TRP A 186 -10.62 -12.59 7.16
C TRP A 186 -9.44 -12.32 6.22
N THR A 187 -8.20 -12.27 6.76
CA THR A 187 -6.98 -11.87 6.05
C THR A 187 -6.11 -13.08 5.73
N ASP A 188 -5.82 -13.28 4.43
CA ASP A 188 -4.83 -14.27 4.01
C ASP A 188 -3.40 -13.76 4.24
N TYR A 189 -3.12 -12.52 3.88
CA TYR A 189 -1.80 -11.93 4.01
C TYR A 189 -1.90 -10.55 4.67
N PHE A 190 -1.36 -10.43 5.85
CA PHE A 190 -1.19 -9.19 6.59
C PHE A 190 0.23 -8.66 6.34
N ILE A 191 0.35 -7.47 5.73
CA ILE A 191 1.62 -6.98 5.15
C ILE A 191 1.95 -5.57 5.66
N PRO A 192 2.19 -5.37 6.96
CA PRO A 192 2.65 -4.10 7.51
C PRO A 192 4.16 -3.91 7.36
N SER A 193 4.64 -2.69 7.61
CA SER A 193 6.04 -2.46 7.93
C SER A 193 6.39 -3.04 9.31
N VAL A 194 7.67 -3.30 9.55
CA VAL A 194 8.14 -3.75 10.86
C VAL A 194 7.91 -2.68 11.94
N GLU A 195 7.95 -1.40 11.57
CA GLU A 195 7.66 -0.28 12.44
C GLU A 195 6.21 -0.29 12.91
N GLU A 196 5.26 -0.50 12.00
CA GLU A 196 3.83 -0.63 12.31
C GLU A 196 3.55 -1.88 13.14
N ALA A 197 4.17 -3.01 12.81
CA ALA A 197 4.04 -4.23 13.60
C ALA A 197 4.54 -4.04 15.04
N ARG A 198 5.66 -3.31 15.23
CA ARG A 198 6.18 -2.92 16.55
C ARG A 198 5.23 -1.97 17.28
N ALA A 199 4.72 -0.94 16.58
CA ALA A 199 3.79 0.01 17.17
C ALA A 199 2.51 -0.67 17.66
N LEU A 200 1.96 -1.60 16.88
CA LEU A 200 0.75 -2.36 17.24
C LEU A 200 0.95 -3.34 18.39
N THR A 201 2.10 -4.01 18.47
CA THR A 201 2.32 -5.11 19.41
C THR A 201 3.16 -4.75 20.62
N GLY A 202 3.99 -3.70 20.53
CA GLY A 202 5.02 -3.37 21.51
C GLY A 202 6.18 -4.37 21.54
N LEU A 203 6.23 -5.33 20.61
CA LEU A 203 7.26 -6.37 20.51
C LEU A 203 8.35 -5.97 19.52
N HIS A 204 9.50 -6.65 19.56
CA HIS A 204 10.62 -6.42 18.65
C HIS A 204 11.03 -7.66 17.85
N ASP A 205 10.78 -8.84 18.38
CA ASP A 205 11.08 -10.10 17.70
C ASP A 205 10.04 -10.37 16.58
N LEU A 206 10.53 -10.70 15.38
CA LEU A 206 9.68 -10.88 14.20
C LEU A 206 8.76 -12.09 14.33
N ASP A 207 9.26 -13.18 14.95
CA ASP A 207 8.47 -14.38 15.17
C ASP A 207 7.38 -14.17 16.19
N GLU A 208 7.67 -13.46 17.28
CA GLU A 208 6.69 -13.13 18.32
C GLU A 208 5.59 -12.21 17.76
N MET A 209 5.95 -11.15 17.01
CA MET A 209 4.99 -10.27 16.38
C MET A 209 4.08 -11.03 15.41
N ALA A 210 4.65 -11.87 14.54
CA ALA A 210 3.87 -12.67 13.58
C ALA A 210 2.94 -13.65 14.30
N ALA A 211 3.39 -14.27 15.39
CA ALA A 211 2.57 -15.16 16.20
C ALA A 211 1.34 -14.47 16.81
N VAL A 212 1.48 -13.19 17.23
CA VAL A 212 0.35 -12.37 17.72
C VAL A 212 -0.71 -12.20 16.63
N PHE A 213 -0.33 -11.74 15.45
CA PHE A 213 -1.29 -11.50 14.36
C PHE A 213 -1.89 -12.80 13.78
N ILE A 214 -1.11 -13.88 13.71
CA ILE A 214 -1.62 -15.20 13.32
C ILE A 214 -2.64 -15.71 14.37
N LYS A 215 -2.39 -15.51 15.65
CA LYS A 215 -3.35 -15.84 16.71
C LYS A 215 -4.63 -15.01 16.63
N MET A 216 -4.55 -13.76 16.17
CA MET A 216 -5.71 -12.90 15.89
C MET A 216 -6.50 -13.32 14.65
N GLY A 217 -5.95 -14.21 13.80
CA GLY A 217 -6.68 -14.82 12.69
C GLY A 217 -6.03 -14.72 11.31
N ALA A 218 -5.00 -13.91 11.13
CA ALA A 218 -4.28 -13.82 9.85
C ALA A 218 -3.74 -15.21 9.44
N PHE A 219 -3.79 -15.54 8.14
CA PHE A 219 -3.17 -16.77 7.66
C PHE A 219 -1.65 -16.63 7.61
N ALA A 220 -1.14 -15.51 7.14
CA ALA A 220 0.29 -15.21 7.07
C ALA A 220 0.56 -13.73 7.38
N CYS A 221 1.76 -13.47 7.91
CA CYS A 221 2.32 -12.14 8.09
C CYS A 221 3.54 -11.96 7.20
N ILE A 222 3.65 -10.79 6.57
CA ILE A 222 4.83 -10.39 5.81
C ILE A 222 5.24 -9.02 6.32
N PHE A 223 6.39 -8.92 6.97
CA PHE A 223 6.90 -7.64 7.44
C PHE A 223 7.90 -7.08 6.44
N THR A 224 7.67 -5.86 5.95
CA THR A 224 8.69 -5.14 5.20
C THR A 224 9.70 -4.55 6.17
N LEU A 225 11.00 -4.84 5.94
CA LEU A 225 12.10 -4.47 6.82
C LEU A 225 12.95 -3.33 6.25
N GLY A 226 12.41 -2.58 5.29
CA GLY A 226 13.13 -1.50 4.62
C GLY A 226 14.42 -1.99 3.95
N ALA A 227 15.56 -1.48 4.40
CA ALA A 227 16.86 -1.81 3.86
C ALA A 227 17.36 -3.23 4.20
N ASP A 228 16.67 -3.93 5.11
CA ASP A 228 17.00 -5.29 5.54
C ASP A 228 16.17 -6.35 4.77
N GLY A 229 15.20 -5.92 3.95
CA GLY A 229 14.44 -6.81 3.09
C GLY A 229 13.03 -7.10 3.56
N ALA A 230 12.62 -8.36 3.65
CA ALA A 230 11.30 -8.77 4.07
C ALA A 230 11.33 -10.10 4.83
N TYR A 231 10.45 -10.22 5.83
CA TYR A 231 10.22 -11.43 6.61
C TYR A 231 8.84 -11.99 6.30
N TYR A 232 8.72 -13.30 6.14
CA TYR A 232 7.48 -14.04 5.91
C TYR A 232 7.29 -15.14 6.96
N ARG A 233 6.08 -15.24 7.52
CA ARG A 233 5.66 -16.38 8.35
C ARG A 233 4.18 -16.69 8.15
N ASP A 234 3.82 -17.98 8.01
CA ASP A 234 2.43 -18.40 7.96
C ASP A 234 2.07 -19.41 9.06
N ARG A 235 0.75 -19.62 9.23
CA ARG A 235 0.22 -20.58 10.21
C ARG A 235 0.52 -22.04 9.87
N ALA A 236 0.94 -22.35 8.63
CA ALA A 236 1.34 -23.69 8.21
C ALA A 236 2.80 -24.02 8.59
N GLY A 237 3.53 -23.05 9.15
CA GLY A 237 4.90 -23.20 9.63
C GLY A 237 5.98 -22.81 8.60
N LEU A 238 5.61 -22.30 7.42
CA LEU A 238 6.60 -21.76 6.48
C LEU A 238 7.08 -20.40 7.02
N CYS A 239 8.40 -20.26 7.12
CA CYS A 239 9.07 -19.05 7.59
C CYS A 239 10.35 -18.83 6.79
N PHE A 240 10.59 -17.59 6.34
CA PHE A 240 11.83 -17.19 5.65
C PHE A 240 12.02 -15.67 5.67
N THR A 241 13.27 -15.24 5.43
CA THR A 241 13.64 -13.86 5.21
C THR A 241 14.24 -13.69 3.82
N ILE A 242 13.96 -12.58 3.17
CA ILE A 242 14.53 -12.20 1.88
C ILE A 242 15.33 -10.91 2.05
N PRO A 243 16.62 -10.85 1.64
CA PRO A 243 17.40 -9.62 1.74
C PRO A 243 16.93 -8.57 0.74
N ALA A 244 17.18 -7.29 1.05
CA ALA A 244 16.89 -6.19 0.15
C ALA A 244 17.82 -6.19 -1.07
N TYR A 245 17.38 -5.60 -2.19
CA TYR A 245 18.23 -5.33 -3.34
C TYR A 245 19.17 -4.17 -3.07
N ALA A 246 20.39 -4.25 -3.65
CA ALA A 246 21.38 -3.18 -3.57
C ALA A 246 21.06 -2.10 -4.60
N ILE A 247 20.56 -0.96 -4.15
CA ILE A 247 20.10 0.17 -4.97
C ILE A 247 20.55 1.51 -4.38
N ASP A 248 20.59 2.53 -5.22
CA ASP A 248 20.68 3.92 -4.78
C ASP A 248 19.27 4.45 -4.51
N VAL A 249 19.00 4.76 -3.25
CA VAL A 249 17.66 5.21 -2.80
C VAL A 249 17.50 6.71 -3.07
N VAL A 250 16.40 7.04 -3.76
CA VAL A 250 15.96 8.43 -4.00
C VAL A 250 14.78 8.79 -3.09
N CYS A 251 13.75 7.92 -3.05
CA CYS A 251 12.54 8.16 -2.25
C CYS A 251 11.90 6.84 -1.82
N THR A 252 11.57 6.71 -0.54
CA THR A 252 10.90 5.51 -0.01
C THR A 252 9.37 5.64 0.04
N CYS A 253 8.78 6.69 -0.58
CA CYS A 253 7.32 6.85 -0.64
C CYS A 253 6.66 5.63 -1.28
N GLY A 254 5.65 5.08 -0.61
CA GLY A 254 4.81 4.00 -1.12
C GLY A 254 5.50 2.65 -1.31
N CYS A 255 6.72 2.44 -0.78
CA CYS A 255 7.43 1.17 -0.93
C CYS A 255 6.68 -0.02 -0.34
N GLY A 256 5.95 0.16 0.79
CA GLY A 256 5.07 -0.85 1.38
C GLY A 256 3.90 -1.18 0.47
N ASP A 257 3.21 -0.14 -0.04
CA ASP A 257 2.05 -0.28 -0.94
C ASP A 257 2.44 -0.99 -2.25
N VAL A 258 3.61 -0.63 -2.80
CA VAL A 258 4.21 -1.28 -3.98
C VAL A 258 4.50 -2.75 -3.70
N PHE A 259 5.03 -3.05 -2.50
CA PHE A 259 5.29 -4.41 -2.07
C PHE A 259 3.99 -5.23 -2.03
N ASN A 260 2.91 -4.68 -1.46
CA ASN A 260 1.59 -5.31 -1.42
C ASN A 260 1.09 -5.69 -2.82
N ALA A 261 1.12 -4.76 -3.78
CA ALA A 261 0.70 -5.01 -5.16
C ALA A 261 1.62 -6.00 -5.88
N GLY A 262 2.94 -5.90 -5.70
CA GLY A 262 3.92 -6.82 -6.26
C GLY A 262 3.75 -8.26 -5.77
N PHE A 263 3.47 -8.43 -4.47
CA PHE A 263 3.18 -9.73 -3.88
C PHE A 263 1.92 -10.37 -4.48
N ALA A 264 0.84 -9.59 -4.56
CA ALA A 264 -0.42 -10.04 -5.17
C ALA A 264 -0.22 -10.43 -6.64
N ALA A 265 0.53 -9.64 -7.41
CA ALA A 265 0.85 -9.92 -8.80
C ALA A 265 1.64 -11.22 -8.97
N GLY A 266 2.61 -11.48 -8.10
CA GLY A 266 3.36 -12.74 -8.08
C GLY A 266 2.48 -13.96 -7.84
N LEU A 267 1.59 -13.89 -6.84
CA LEU A 267 0.63 -14.96 -6.57
C LEU A 267 -0.33 -15.20 -7.73
N LEU A 268 -0.84 -14.14 -8.36
CA LEU A 268 -1.73 -14.25 -9.52
C LEU A 268 -1.03 -14.81 -10.76
N ALA A 269 0.29 -14.60 -10.88
CA ALA A 269 1.13 -15.23 -11.90
C ALA A 269 1.49 -16.70 -11.60
N GLY A 270 1.01 -17.27 -10.48
CA GLY A 270 1.27 -18.64 -10.09
C GLY A 270 2.65 -18.89 -9.48
N MET A 271 3.33 -17.85 -9.03
CA MET A 271 4.62 -17.98 -8.36
C MET A 271 4.48 -18.61 -6.97
N SER A 272 5.56 -19.22 -6.47
CA SER A 272 5.66 -19.63 -5.08
C SER A 272 5.53 -18.44 -4.14
N LYS A 273 5.17 -18.66 -2.86
CA LYS A 273 5.15 -17.57 -1.84
C LYS A 273 6.51 -16.88 -1.73
N TYR A 274 7.58 -17.66 -1.76
CA TYR A 274 8.95 -17.15 -1.73
C TYR A 274 9.26 -16.24 -2.94
N ASP A 275 8.95 -16.68 -4.16
CA ASP A 275 9.18 -15.88 -5.36
C ASP A 275 8.24 -14.68 -5.47
N SER A 276 7.01 -14.78 -4.93
CA SER A 276 6.08 -13.64 -4.85
C SER A 276 6.60 -12.55 -3.90
N VAL A 277 7.20 -12.93 -2.75
CA VAL A 277 7.86 -11.98 -1.84
C VAL A 277 9.10 -11.37 -2.50
N ARG A 278 9.89 -12.15 -3.28
CA ARG A 278 11.03 -11.62 -4.06
C ARG A 278 10.58 -10.62 -5.13
N LEU A 279 9.49 -10.90 -5.83
CA LEU A 279 8.92 -9.97 -6.82
C LEU A 279 8.43 -8.69 -6.16
N ALA A 280 7.75 -8.79 -5.01
CA ALA A 280 7.32 -7.66 -4.21
C ALA A 280 8.49 -6.78 -3.78
N GLN A 281 9.56 -7.41 -3.28
CA GLN A 281 10.80 -6.73 -2.90
C GLN A 281 11.49 -6.05 -4.10
N ALA A 282 11.48 -6.69 -5.28
CA ALA A 282 12.02 -6.10 -6.51
C ALA A 282 11.21 -4.88 -6.97
N ALA A 283 9.88 -4.96 -6.93
CA ALA A 283 9.00 -3.84 -7.25
C ALA A 283 9.22 -2.67 -6.27
N SER A 284 9.29 -2.96 -4.97
CA SER A 284 9.57 -1.97 -3.92
C SER A 284 10.95 -1.31 -4.10
N ALA A 285 11.98 -2.09 -4.45
CA ALA A 285 13.31 -1.57 -4.74
C ALA A 285 13.33 -0.66 -5.98
N LEU A 286 12.67 -1.06 -7.08
CA LEU A 286 12.52 -0.22 -8.27
C LEU A 286 11.82 1.10 -7.93
N ASN A 287 10.76 1.06 -7.12
CA ASN A 287 10.08 2.27 -6.67
C ASN A 287 11.04 3.22 -5.95
N ALA A 288 11.88 2.71 -5.08
CA ALA A 288 12.81 3.51 -4.27
C ALA A 288 13.89 4.22 -5.10
N THR A 289 14.12 3.86 -6.37
CA THR A 289 15.10 4.51 -7.26
C THR A 289 14.63 5.82 -7.88
N GLY A 290 13.39 6.24 -7.64
CA GLY A 290 12.83 7.49 -8.19
C GLY A 290 12.00 8.29 -7.20
N LEU A 291 11.63 9.51 -7.58
CA LEU A 291 10.78 10.39 -6.77
C LEU A 291 9.31 10.06 -7.00
N GLY A 292 8.61 9.67 -5.93
CA GLY A 292 7.17 9.36 -5.95
C GLY A 292 6.85 7.88 -5.76
N SER A 293 5.57 7.59 -5.49
CA SER A 293 5.11 6.29 -4.99
C SER A 293 4.94 5.18 -6.06
N GLN A 294 5.35 5.40 -7.31
CA GLN A 294 5.38 4.38 -8.38
C GLN A 294 6.47 4.69 -9.43
N ALA A 295 7.53 5.39 -9.04
CA ALA A 295 8.44 6.05 -9.98
C ALA A 295 9.22 5.07 -10.87
N GLY A 296 9.76 3.99 -10.32
CA GLY A 296 10.64 3.05 -11.04
C GLY A 296 9.90 1.87 -11.68
N ILE A 297 8.59 1.71 -11.47
CA ILE A 297 7.85 0.55 -11.97
C ILE A 297 7.30 0.83 -13.36
N ILE A 298 7.64 -0.03 -14.31
CA ILE A 298 7.24 0.08 -15.71
C ILE A 298 6.27 -1.05 -16.09
N SER A 299 6.65 -2.30 -15.86
CA SER A 299 5.87 -3.50 -16.23
C SER A 299 6.30 -4.71 -15.40
N MET A 300 5.52 -5.80 -15.47
CA MET A 300 5.87 -7.09 -14.91
C MET A 300 7.20 -7.61 -15.48
N GLU A 301 7.38 -7.52 -16.80
CA GLU A 301 8.60 -7.99 -17.47
C GLU A 301 9.85 -7.27 -16.95
N ALA A 302 9.80 -5.92 -16.86
CA ALA A 302 10.90 -5.12 -16.35
C ALA A 302 11.20 -5.45 -14.87
N THR A 303 10.16 -5.66 -14.05
CA THR A 303 10.32 -6.04 -12.64
C THR A 303 10.95 -7.43 -12.50
N LEU A 304 10.52 -8.40 -13.31
CA LEU A 304 11.12 -9.74 -13.34
C LEU A 304 12.57 -9.72 -13.82
N HIS A 305 12.88 -8.88 -14.80
CA HIS A 305 14.26 -8.69 -15.26
C HIS A 305 15.13 -8.13 -14.12
N PHE A 306 14.66 -7.08 -13.45
CA PHE A 306 15.34 -6.49 -12.28
C PHE A 306 15.54 -7.54 -11.17
N MET A 307 14.50 -8.30 -10.84
CA MET A 307 14.55 -9.37 -9.82
C MET A 307 15.66 -10.40 -10.08
N LYS A 308 15.98 -10.65 -11.36
CA LYS A 308 16.99 -11.64 -11.76
C LYS A 308 18.40 -11.05 -11.90
N SER A 309 18.52 -9.79 -12.26
CA SER A 309 19.78 -9.14 -12.63
C SER A 309 20.39 -8.29 -11.53
N CYS A 310 19.56 -7.73 -10.64
CA CYS A 310 20.05 -6.88 -9.55
C CYS A 310 20.61 -7.73 -8.41
N SER A 311 21.77 -7.33 -7.86
CA SER A 311 22.36 -7.96 -6.69
C SER A 311 21.53 -7.64 -5.43
N VAL A 312 21.47 -8.59 -4.51
CA VAL A 312 20.94 -8.38 -3.17
C VAL A 312 22.05 -7.86 -2.26
N LYS A 313 21.66 -7.16 -1.19
CA LYS A 313 22.63 -6.76 -0.15
C LYS A 313 23.21 -8.00 0.51
N ALA A 314 24.48 -7.95 0.85
CA ALA A 314 25.09 -8.96 1.70
C ALA A 314 24.40 -8.95 3.08
N ALA A 315 24.12 -10.16 3.61
CA ALA A 315 23.55 -10.34 4.93
C ALA A 315 24.51 -9.90 6.03
#